data_eba454cdac0db22576f6814c64a97369
#
_entry.id   eba454cdac0db22576f6814c64a97369
#
_cell.length_a   1.000
_cell.length_b   1.000
_cell.length_c   1.000
_cell.angle_alpha   90.00
_cell.angle_beta   90.00
_cell.angle_gamma   90.00
#
_symmetry.space_group_name_H-M   'P 1'
#
loop_
_entity.id
_entity.type
_entity.pdbx_description
1 polymer ?
#
loop_
_entity_poly.entity_id
_entity_poly.type
_entity_poly.pdbx_seq_one_letter_code
_entity_poly.pdbx_strand_id
1 'polypeptide(L)'
;MILQLPSSNPVNLHIQAKLSILESTHIRRKCLSNLSYSSPSFFISNSHQPQYPISLSPPANQSVAAIVFGDGSESRLYPLTKRRSEGAIPIAANYRIIDAVVSNCINSNINKIYAITQYNSTSLNSHLSRAYNGQGLGRDGFVEVIAAYQSPEDQGWFQGTADAMRRCLWVLEEFPVSEFLILPGHHLYKMDYQKLIEAHRSSQADITIAALDYIKEPDPGFGLLKVNSENEVAEFILRSEKDPRIVTSVKSSRKLIDYANCKISSMGIYLVNRQVMTKLLETYFPKANDFGAEVIPGAISSGMKVQAYRFNGYWEDMRSISAFYEANMECIKRSNMGYNFCDRESPLYTMRRYLPPTTIRDADITDSVIGDGCIINNRGARSKEQ
;
A
#
# COMPACT_ATOMS: atom_id res chain seq x y z
N MET A 1 -31.62 -48.12 -15.94
CA MET A 1 -30.95 -48.94 -14.92
C MET A 1 -30.71 -48.03 -13.73
N ILE A 2 -31.64 -48.10 -12.76
CA ILE A 2 -31.71 -47.24 -11.57
C ILE A 2 -30.98 -47.99 -10.47
N LEU A 3 -29.94 -47.40 -9.89
CA LEU A 3 -29.29 -47.92 -8.69
C LEU A 3 -29.65 -47.00 -7.52
N GLN A 4 -30.49 -47.57 -6.62
CA GLN A 4 -30.83 -47.04 -5.32
C GLN A 4 -29.62 -47.16 -4.37
N LEU A 5 -29.34 -46.10 -3.63
CA LEU A 5 -28.44 -46.15 -2.48
C LEU A 5 -29.25 -46.36 -1.19
N PRO A 6 -28.77 -47.14 -0.23
CA PRO A 6 -29.46 -47.37 1.02
C PRO A 6 -29.21 -46.23 2.03
N SER A 7 -30.27 -45.89 2.75
CA SER A 7 -30.30 -45.01 3.90
C SER A 7 -29.55 -45.63 5.09
N SER A 8 -28.67 -44.88 5.73
CA SER A 8 -28.15 -45.20 7.05
C SER A 8 -28.27 -44.01 7.99
N ASN A 9 -28.83 -44.26 9.15
CA ASN A 9 -29.24 -43.39 10.24
C ASN A 9 -28.09 -42.59 10.86
N PRO A 10 -28.37 -41.43 11.49
CA PRO A 10 -27.39 -40.65 12.22
C PRO A 10 -27.13 -41.24 13.61
N VAL A 11 -25.88 -41.49 13.91
CA VAL A 11 -25.41 -41.84 15.27
C VAL A 11 -25.13 -40.53 16.03
N ASN A 12 -25.94 -40.31 17.07
CA ASN A 12 -25.73 -39.29 18.07
C ASN A 12 -24.49 -39.60 18.93
N LEU A 13 -23.44 -38.81 18.84
CA LEU A 13 -22.34 -38.84 19.81
C LEU A 13 -22.50 -37.69 20.78
N HIS A 14 -23.01 -37.97 21.97
CA HIS A 14 -22.94 -37.12 23.15
C HIS A 14 -21.50 -37.17 23.71
N ILE A 15 -20.75 -36.10 23.62
CA ILE A 15 -19.52 -35.90 24.40
C ILE A 15 -19.86 -35.06 25.61
N GLN A 16 -19.97 -35.66 26.76
CA GLN A 16 -19.98 -35.00 28.05
C GLN A 16 -18.54 -34.61 28.43
N ALA A 17 -18.26 -33.34 28.47
CA ALA A 17 -17.06 -32.82 29.10
C ALA A 17 -17.28 -32.74 30.61
N LYS A 18 -16.59 -33.54 31.40
CA LYS A 18 -16.49 -33.42 32.85
C LYS A 18 -15.57 -32.25 33.21
N LEU A 19 -16.14 -31.21 33.82
CA LEU A 19 -15.38 -30.24 34.62
C LEU A 19 -15.00 -30.92 35.94
N SER A 20 -13.73 -31.11 36.19
CA SER A 20 -13.20 -31.40 37.51
C SER A 20 -12.65 -30.10 38.15
N ILE A 21 -13.39 -29.61 39.10
CA ILE A 21 -12.95 -28.60 40.04
C ILE A 21 -12.00 -29.28 41.04
N LEU A 22 -10.79 -28.78 41.16
CA LEU A 22 -9.88 -29.11 42.27
C LEU A 22 -9.75 -27.87 43.15
N GLU A 23 -10.50 -27.90 44.26
CA GLU A 23 -10.23 -27.13 45.45
C GLU A 23 -9.05 -27.76 46.20
N SER A 24 -8.25 -26.91 46.78
CA SER A 24 -7.46 -27.01 48.02
C SER A 24 -6.12 -26.31 47.79
N THR A 25 -5.56 -25.55 48.71
CA THR A 25 -5.59 -25.51 50.18
C THR A 25 -4.93 -24.21 50.66
N HIS A 26 -5.39 -23.78 51.81
CA HIS A 26 -4.80 -22.76 52.66
C HIS A 26 -3.27 -22.88 52.82
N ILE A 27 -2.53 -21.81 52.62
CA ILE A 27 -1.26 -21.53 53.29
C ILE A 27 -1.29 -20.14 53.89
N ARG A 28 -0.99 -20.14 55.18
CA ARG A 28 -1.07 -19.10 56.17
C ARG A 28 -0.34 -17.79 55.81
N ARG A 29 -1.02 -16.68 56.11
CA ARG A 29 -0.42 -15.37 56.34
C ARG A 29 0.60 -15.45 57.48
N LYS A 30 1.84 -14.99 57.23
CA LYS A 30 2.73 -14.47 58.25
C LYS A 30 3.01 -13.02 57.94
N CYS A 31 2.59 -12.18 58.86
CA CYS A 31 2.94 -10.77 58.93
C CYS A 31 4.47 -10.61 59.03
N LEU A 32 5.03 -9.74 58.19
CA LEU A 32 6.25 -9.01 58.50
C LEU A 32 5.97 -7.54 58.24
N SER A 33 5.84 -6.82 59.33
CA SER A 33 5.79 -5.38 59.45
C SER A 33 7.16 -4.77 59.16
N ASN A 34 7.14 -3.55 58.63
CA ASN A 34 8.19 -2.56 58.62
C ASN A 34 9.35 -2.72 57.65
N LEU A 35 9.14 -2.15 56.45
CA LEU A 35 10.21 -1.52 55.69
C LEU A 35 9.67 -0.18 55.18
N SER A 36 10.13 0.88 55.81
CA SER A 36 9.92 2.26 55.39
C SER A 36 10.70 2.49 54.10
N TYR A 37 9.99 2.62 52.98
CA TYR A 37 10.57 3.12 51.75
C TYR A 37 10.63 4.64 51.77
N SER A 38 11.84 5.18 51.93
CA SER A 38 12.13 6.58 51.65
C SER A 38 12.08 6.77 50.12
N SER A 39 11.15 7.57 49.66
CA SER A 39 11.07 8.02 48.27
C SER A 39 12.31 8.84 47.93
N PRO A 40 13.05 8.54 46.86
CA PRO A 40 14.07 9.46 46.38
C PRO A 40 13.37 10.69 45.79
N SER A 41 13.60 11.86 46.39
CA SER A 41 13.24 13.14 45.85
C SER A 41 14.11 13.39 44.59
N PHE A 42 13.51 13.28 43.41
CA PHE A 42 14.14 13.72 42.17
C PHE A 42 14.15 15.26 42.17
N PHE A 43 15.32 15.85 42.32
CA PHE A 43 15.55 17.24 41.95
C PHE A 43 15.52 17.35 40.44
N ILE A 44 14.44 17.93 39.89
CA ILE A 44 14.39 18.33 38.48
C ILE A 44 15.24 19.61 38.37
N SER A 45 16.44 19.49 37.86
CA SER A 45 17.22 20.63 37.41
C SER A 45 16.56 21.17 36.15
N ASN A 46 16.09 22.42 36.19
CA ASN A 46 15.63 23.17 35.02
C ASN A 46 16.83 23.45 34.08
N SER A 47 17.16 22.48 33.22
CA SER A 47 17.94 22.76 32.03
C SER A 47 16.95 23.28 30.97
N HIS A 48 17.19 24.47 30.46
CA HIS A 48 16.50 25.01 29.30
C HIS A 48 16.72 24.08 28.11
N GLN A 49 15.84 23.10 27.93
CA GLN A 49 15.70 22.42 26.65
C GLN A 49 14.83 23.31 25.74
N PRO A 50 15.21 23.50 24.48
CA PRO A 50 14.34 24.16 23.53
C PRO A 50 13.04 23.34 23.48
N GLN A 51 11.92 23.96 23.85
CA GLN A 51 10.60 23.39 23.68
C GLN A 51 10.31 23.34 22.17
N TYR A 52 10.65 22.21 21.54
CA TYR A 52 10.02 21.87 20.28
C TYR A 52 8.52 21.69 20.56
N PRO A 53 7.64 22.34 19.79
CA PRO A 53 6.21 22.12 19.96
C PRO A 53 5.96 20.62 19.74
N ILE A 54 5.54 19.93 20.79
CA ILE A 54 5.08 18.54 20.69
C ILE A 54 3.87 18.61 19.79
N SER A 55 4.02 18.17 18.56
CA SER A 55 2.89 17.98 17.66
C SER A 55 1.95 16.97 18.30
N LEU A 56 0.80 17.43 18.79
CA LEU A 56 -0.25 16.59 19.38
C LEU A 56 -1.01 15.77 18.32
N SER A 57 -0.45 15.62 17.13
CA SER A 57 -1.05 14.79 16.10
C SER A 57 -0.95 13.32 16.49
N PRO A 58 -2.03 12.54 16.38
CA PRO A 58 -2.01 11.13 16.71
C PRO A 58 -1.05 10.37 15.77
N PRO A 59 -0.42 9.29 16.25
CA PRO A 59 0.51 8.51 15.45
C PRO A 59 -0.19 7.86 14.24
N ALA A 60 0.55 7.60 13.16
CA ALA A 60 -0.02 7.12 11.90
C ALA A 60 -0.81 5.82 12.02
N ASN A 61 -0.37 4.89 12.88
CA ASN A 61 -1.08 3.63 13.12
C ASN A 61 -2.49 3.78 13.71
N GLN A 62 -2.80 4.93 14.29
CA GLN A 62 -4.12 5.24 14.85
C GLN A 62 -4.94 6.15 13.96
N SER A 63 -4.29 7.00 13.19
CA SER A 63 -4.92 8.10 12.47
C SER A 63 -4.99 7.95 10.96
N VAL A 64 -4.22 7.03 10.37
CA VAL A 64 -4.15 6.84 8.91
C VAL A 64 -4.60 5.43 8.55
N ALA A 65 -5.43 5.32 7.51
CA ALA A 65 -5.69 4.06 6.82
C ALA A 65 -5.25 4.14 5.36
N ALA A 66 -4.64 3.06 4.87
CA ALA A 66 -4.24 2.95 3.48
C ALA A 66 -5.33 2.26 2.65
N ILE A 67 -5.58 2.78 1.45
CA ILE A 67 -6.46 2.20 0.44
C ILE A 67 -5.57 1.83 -0.75
N VAL A 68 -5.38 0.53 -0.98
CA VAL A 68 -4.53 0.00 -2.05
C VAL A 68 -5.40 -0.57 -3.15
N PHE A 69 -5.24 -0.10 -4.38
CA PHE A 69 -5.95 -0.65 -5.53
C PHE A 69 -5.16 -1.81 -6.13
N GLY A 70 -5.73 -3.00 -6.10
CA GLY A 70 -5.07 -4.25 -6.54
C GLY A 70 -4.96 -4.42 -8.04
N ASP A 71 -5.75 -3.68 -8.81
CA ASP A 71 -5.81 -3.72 -10.27
C ASP A 71 -6.20 -2.36 -10.84
N GLY A 72 -5.75 -2.09 -12.06
CA GLY A 72 -6.15 -0.93 -12.85
C GLY A 72 -7.16 -1.30 -13.93
N SER A 73 -7.86 -0.30 -14.47
CA SER A 73 -8.86 -0.48 -15.52
C SER A 73 -8.25 -0.84 -16.88
N GLU A 74 -7.01 -0.48 -17.14
CA GLU A 74 -6.34 -0.63 -18.43
C GLU A 74 -4.95 -1.24 -18.29
N SER A 75 -4.91 -2.57 -18.17
CA SER A 75 -3.64 -3.29 -18.08
C SER A 75 -2.98 -3.48 -19.44
N ARG A 76 -1.82 -2.86 -19.61
CA ARG A 76 -0.93 -3.08 -20.77
C ARG A 76 0.03 -4.26 -20.54
N LEU A 77 -0.17 -5.03 -19.45
CA LEU A 77 0.62 -6.21 -19.09
C LEU A 77 0.11 -7.52 -19.68
N TYR A 78 -0.87 -7.48 -20.60
CA TYR A 78 -1.27 -8.69 -21.29
C TYR A 78 -0.07 -9.28 -22.09
N PRO A 79 0.21 -10.58 -22.01
CA PRO A 79 -0.64 -11.68 -21.52
C PRO A 79 -0.46 -12.05 -20.04
N LEU A 80 0.37 -11.36 -19.26
CA LEU A 80 0.62 -11.67 -17.85
C LEU A 80 -0.66 -11.55 -17.00
N THR A 81 -1.53 -10.62 -17.37
CA THR A 81 -2.82 -10.35 -16.69
C THR A 81 -3.98 -11.21 -17.21
N LYS A 82 -3.75 -12.16 -18.13
CA LYS A 82 -4.81 -13.00 -18.70
C LYS A 82 -5.64 -13.75 -17.64
N ARG A 83 -5.03 -14.16 -16.51
CA ARG A 83 -5.66 -14.99 -15.47
C ARG A 83 -5.45 -14.45 -14.06
N ARG A 84 -4.91 -13.24 -13.91
CA ARG A 84 -4.64 -12.60 -12.62
C ARG A 84 -4.60 -11.10 -12.74
N SER A 85 -4.91 -10.40 -11.67
CA SER A 85 -4.78 -8.94 -11.59
C SER A 85 -3.31 -8.50 -11.58
N GLU A 86 -3.05 -7.23 -11.88
CA GLU A 86 -1.70 -6.65 -11.97
C GLU A 86 -0.90 -6.83 -10.69
N GLY A 87 -1.48 -6.47 -9.54
CA GLY A 87 -0.81 -6.59 -8.25
C GLY A 87 -0.40 -8.02 -7.88
N ALA A 88 -1.01 -9.05 -8.52
CA ALA A 88 -0.68 -10.45 -8.31
C ALA A 88 0.47 -10.97 -9.17
N ILE A 89 0.99 -10.16 -10.10
CA ILE A 89 2.08 -10.59 -11.00
C ILE A 89 3.36 -10.77 -10.18
N PRO A 90 4.06 -11.92 -10.35
CA PRO A 90 5.31 -12.17 -9.65
C PRO A 90 6.42 -11.26 -10.15
N ILE A 91 7.26 -10.78 -9.20
CA ILE A 91 8.47 -10.02 -9.47
C ILE A 91 9.61 -10.55 -8.60
N ALA A 92 10.85 -10.46 -9.09
CA ALA A 92 12.06 -10.88 -8.38
C ALA A 92 11.91 -12.25 -7.69
N ALA A 93 11.38 -13.24 -8.41
CA ALA A 93 11.19 -14.64 -8.05
C ALA A 93 10.21 -14.91 -6.90
N ASN A 94 10.27 -14.21 -5.78
CA ASN A 94 9.51 -14.54 -4.56
C ASN A 94 8.36 -13.60 -4.27
N TYR A 95 8.38 -12.37 -4.79
CA TYR A 95 7.45 -11.30 -4.45
C TYR A 95 6.35 -11.15 -5.50
N ARG A 96 5.34 -10.37 -5.16
CA ARG A 96 4.34 -9.84 -6.09
C ARG A 96 4.45 -8.32 -6.13
N ILE A 97 4.00 -7.69 -7.20
CA ILE A 97 4.10 -6.23 -7.35
C ILE A 97 3.47 -5.51 -6.16
N ILE A 98 2.30 -5.94 -5.70
CA ILE A 98 1.59 -5.32 -4.58
C ILE A 98 2.36 -5.40 -3.26
N ASP A 99 3.26 -6.37 -3.10
CA ASP A 99 4.04 -6.52 -1.86
C ASP A 99 4.91 -5.30 -1.59
N ALA A 100 5.38 -4.59 -2.62
CA ALA A 100 6.14 -3.36 -2.44
C ALA A 100 5.31 -2.28 -1.75
N VAL A 101 4.07 -2.08 -2.20
CA VAL A 101 3.18 -1.03 -1.69
C VAL A 101 2.72 -1.36 -0.27
N VAL A 102 2.29 -2.59 -0.01
CA VAL A 102 1.86 -3.03 1.32
C VAL A 102 3.02 -3.00 2.32
N SER A 103 4.23 -3.40 1.88
CA SER A 103 5.42 -3.34 2.73
C SER A 103 5.80 -1.90 3.11
N ASN A 104 5.66 -0.94 2.20
CA ASN A 104 5.87 0.46 2.52
C ASN A 104 4.89 0.94 3.61
N CYS A 105 3.62 0.51 3.57
CA CYS A 105 2.65 0.80 4.63
C CYS A 105 3.11 0.24 5.98
N ILE A 106 3.47 -1.05 6.02
CA ILE A 106 3.91 -1.73 7.24
C ILE A 106 5.17 -1.07 7.81
N ASN A 107 6.18 -0.81 6.96
CA ASN A 107 7.43 -0.15 7.35
C ASN A 107 7.22 1.29 7.84
N SER A 108 6.17 1.96 7.34
CA SER A 108 5.75 3.30 7.78
C SER A 108 4.78 3.26 8.97
N ASN A 109 4.61 2.10 9.63
CA ASN A 109 3.70 1.93 10.76
C ASN A 109 2.23 2.31 10.44
N ILE A 110 1.80 2.12 9.20
CA ILE A 110 0.40 2.20 8.79
C ILE A 110 -0.13 0.77 8.78
N ASN A 111 -0.97 0.46 9.74
CA ASN A 111 -1.40 -0.92 10.02
C ASN A 111 -2.85 -1.21 9.63
N LYS A 112 -3.63 -0.22 9.22
CA LYS A 112 -4.97 -0.40 8.65
C LYS A 112 -4.89 -0.27 7.15
N ILE A 113 -4.96 -1.39 6.44
CA ILE A 113 -4.74 -1.45 5.00
C ILE A 113 -5.94 -2.14 4.35
N TYR A 114 -6.66 -1.39 3.53
CA TYR A 114 -7.76 -1.89 2.70
C TYR A 114 -7.26 -2.12 1.27
N ALA A 115 -7.39 -3.33 0.78
CA ALA A 115 -7.05 -3.65 -0.61
C ALA A 115 -8.34 -3.82 -1.43
N ILE A 116 -8.62 -2.88 -2.31
CA ILE A 116 -9.78 -2.91 -3.19
C ILE A 116 -9.41 -3.71 -4.43
N THR A 117 -10.19 -4.76 -4.70
CA THR A 117 -9.96 -5.68 -5.83
C THR A 117 -11.24 -5.93 -6.60
N GLN A 118 -11.13 -6.25 -7.88
CA GLN A 118 -12.31 -6.59 -8.66
C GLN A 118 -12.09 -7.83 -9.55
N TYR A 119 -11.65 -7.66 -10.74
CA TYR A 119 -11.65 -8.67 -11.79
C TYR A 119 -10.34 -9.47 -11.79
N ASN A 120 -10.39 -10.77 -12.08
CA ASN A 120 -9.24 -11.69 -12.00
C ASN A 120 -8.49 -11.71 -10.64
N SER A 121 -9.14 -11.32 -9.54
CA SER A 121 -8.51 -11.06 -8.24
C SER A 121 -8.30 -12.30 -7.37
N THR A 122 -8.81 -13.49 -7.73
CA THR A 122 -8.75 -14.68 -6.88
C THR A 122 -7.36 -14.98 -6.32
N SER A 123 -6.32 -14.91 -7.18
CA SER A 123 -4.95 -15.17 -6.74
C SER A 123 -4.37 -14.02 -5.89
N LEU A 124 -4.82 -12.79 -6.11
CA LEU A 124 -4.46 -11.62 -5.32
C LEU A 124 -5.10 -11.68 -3.94
N ASN A 125 -6.41 -11.91 -3.87
CA ASN A 125 -7.16 -12.02 -2.62
C ASN A 125 -6.59 -13.13 -1.73
N SER A 126 -6.29 -14.30 -2.32
CA SER A 126 -5.65 -15.41 -1.62
C SER A 126 -4.24 -15.06 -1.12
N HIS A 127 -3.50 -14.23 -1.81
CA HIS A 127 -2.19 -13.76 -1.37
C HIS A 127 -2.32 -12.76 -0.22
N LEU A 128 -3.10 -11.70 -0.40
CA LEU A 128 -3.31 -10.64 0.58
C LEU A 128 -3.78 -11.18 1.94
N SER A 129 -4.73 -12.10 1.93
CA SER A 129 -5.27 -12.71 3.16
C SER A 129 -4.28 -13.57 3.95
N ARG A 130 -3.16 -13.98 3.36
CA ARG A 130 -2.17 -14.88 3.99
C ARG A 130 -0.78 -14.29 4.14
N ALA A 131 -0.39 -13.36 3.25
CA ALA A 131 0.98 -12.89 3.16
C ALA A 131 1.44 -12.12 4.40
N TYR A 132 0.56 -11.34 4.99
CA TYR A 132 0.94 -10.34 5.99
C TYR A 132 0.52 -10.68 7.41
N ASN A 133 -0.10 -11.84 7.63
CA ASN A 133 -0.52 -12.27 8.96
C ASN A 133 0.68 -12.38 9.91
N GLY A 134 0.66 -11.57 10.99
CA GLY A 134 1.71 -11.55 12.00
C GLY A 134 3.01 -10.85 11.57
N GLN A 135 3.01 -10.11 10.48
CA GLN A 135 4.20 -9.40 9.97
C GLN A 135 4.08 -7.88 10.21
N GLY A 136 4.54 -7.40 11.35
CA GLY A 136 4.68 -5.95 11.58
C GLY A 136 3.38 -5.14 11.77
N LEU A 137 2.20 -5.74 11.60
CA LEU A 137 0.91 -5.05 11.70
C LEU A 137 0.48 -4.73 13.13
N GLY A 138 1.12 -5.35 14.14
CA GLY A 138 0.69 -5.20 15.53
C GLY A 138 -0.60 -5.97 15.83
N ARG A 139 -1.21 -5.66 16.99
CA ARG A 139 -2.39 -6.38 17.48
C ARG A 139 -3.68 -5.96 16.75
N ASP A 140 -3.79 -4.68 16.43
CA ASP A 140 -5.01 -4.08 15.88
C ASP A 140 -4.88 -3.77 14.37
N GLY A 141 -3.80 -4.26 13.74
CA GLY A 141 -3.53 -4.04 12.34
C GLY A 141 -4.04 -5.19 11.47
N PHE A 142 -4.44 -4.86 10.25
CA PHE A 142 -4.98 -5.79 9.28
C PHE A 142 -4.66 -5.38 7.84
N VAL A 143 -4.68 -6.38 6.96
CA VAL A 143 -4.81 -6.18 5.51
C VAL A 143 -6.12 -6.83 5.12
N GLU A 144 -7.13 -6.00 4.86
CA GLU A 144 -8.47 -6.44 4.50
C GLU A 144 -8.71 -6.28 3.01
N VAL A 145 -9.30 -7.32 2.41
CA VAL A 145 -9.63 -7.32 1.00
C VAL A 145 -11.08 -6.94 0.81
N ILE A 146 -11.32 -5.81 0.16
CA ILE A 146 -12.64 -5.38 -0.28
C ILE A 146 -12.77 -5.76 -1.75
N ALA A 147 -13.41 -6.89 -2.02
CA ALA A 147 -13.68 -7.34 -3.39
C ALA A 147 -14.94 -6.65 -3.93
N ALA A 148 -14.91 -6.26 -5.20
CA ALA A 148 -16.11 -5.77 -5.88
C ALA A 148 -17.23 -6.81 -5.79
N TYR A 149 -18.39 -6.37 -5.39
CA TYR A 149 -19.59 -7.20 -5.31
C TYR A 149 -20.71 -6.63 -6.18
N GLN A 150 -21.55 -7.51 -6.68
CA GLN A 150 -22.75 -7.15 -7.40
C GLN A 150 -23.96 -7.23 -6.45
N SER A 151 -24.78 -6.21 -6.45
CA SER A 151 -26.07 -6.21 -5.77
C SER A 151 -27.20 -6.30 -6.79
N PRO A 152 -28.43 -6.62 -6.37
CA PRO A 152 -29.59 -6.58 -7.28
C PRO A 152 -29.82 -5.21 -7.91
N GLU A 153 -29.39 -4.14 -7.24
CA GLU A 153 -29.54 -2.74 -7.66
C GLU A 153 -28.39 -2.27 -8.55
N ASP A 154 -27.18 -2.84 -8.36
CA ASP A 154 -25.99 -2.49 -9.11
C ASP A 154 -25.16 -3.75 -9.44
N GLN A 155 -25.24 -4.17 -10.69
CA GLN A 155 -24.54 -5.35 -11.21
C GLN A 155 -23.21 -4.99 -11.89
N GLY A 156 -22.80 -3.72 -11.87
CA GLY A 156 -21.59 -3.24 -12.52
C GLY A 156 -20.31 -3.48 -11.69
N TRP A 157 -19.21 -3.62 -12.39
CA TRP A 157 -17.89 -3.49 -11.80
C TRP A 157 -17.62 -2.02 -11.41
N PHE A 158 -16.62 -1.79 -10.56
CA PHE A 158 -16.17 -0.43 -10.29
C PHE A 158 -15.73 0.25 -11.58
N GLN A 159 -16.26 1.45 -11.83
CA GLN A 159 -15.97 2.21 -13.04
C GLN A 159 -14.65 3.00 -12.97
N GLY A 160 -14.03 3.01 -11.79
CA GLY A 160 -12.76 3.66 -11.52
C GLY A 160 -12.50 3.80 -10.03
N THR A 161 -11.43 4.49 -9.68
CA THR A 161 -10.93 4.59 -8.31
C THR A 161 -11.86 5.39 -7.40
N ALA A 162 -12.49 6.47 -7.89
CA ALA A 162 -13.45 7.25 -7.13
C ALA A 162 -14.77 6.51 -6.91
N ASP A 163 -15.26 5.80 -7.93
CA ASP A 163 -16.45 4.97 -7.81
C ASP A 163 -16.24 3.82 -6.81
N ALA A 164 -15.11 3.15 -6.88
CA ALA A 164 -14.75 2.09 -5.94
C ALA A 164 -14.72 2.59 -4.48
N MET A 165 -14.05 3.72 -4.22
CA MET A 165 -14.01 4.31 -2.87
C MET A 165 -15.40 4.72 -2.38
N ARG A 166 -16.23 5.33 -3.25
CA ARG A 166 -17.58 5.76 -2.90
C ARG A 166 -18.47 4.58 -2.50
N ARG A 167 -18.42 3.49 -3.26
CA ARG A 167 -19.20 2.26 -2.98
C ARG A 167 -18.73 1.53 -1.73
N CYS A 168 -17.44 1.68 -1.37
CA CYS A 168 -16.84 1.05 -0.19
C CYS A 168 -16.73 2.01 1.01
N LEU A 169 -17.28 3.22 0.94
CA LEU A 169 -17.10 4.26 1.94
C LEU A 169 -17.54 3.81 3.34
N TRP A 170 -18.63 3.07 3.44
CA TRP A 170 -19.16 2.51 4.68
C TRP A 170 -18.19 1.57 5.40
N VAL A 171 -17.35 0.79 4.68
CA VAL A 171 -16.27 -0.02 5.28
C VAL A 171 -15.12 0.88 5.71
N LEU A 172 -14.73 1.83 4.84
CA LEU A 172 -13.60 2.72 5.10
C LEU A 172 -13.87 3.63 6.33
N GLU A 173 -15.13 3.89 6.65
CA GLU A 173 -15.54 4.70 7.79
C GLU A 173 -15.71 3.94 9.09
N GLU A 174 -15.56 2.61 9.09
CA GLU A 174 -15.68 1.76 10.29
C GLU A 174 -14.68 2.17 11.39
N PHE A 175 -13.47 2.56 11.00
CA PHE A 175 -12.46 3.05 11.93
C PHE A 175 -12.35 4.59 11.91
N PRO A 176 -12.21 5.22 13.09
CA PRO A 176 -12.16 6.68 13.20
C PRO A 176 -10.77 7.24 12.84
N VAL A 177 -10.32 7.00 11.60
CA VAL A 177 -9.07 7.56 11.08
C VAL A 177 -9.25 9.03 10.66
N SER A 178 -8.18 9.80 10.66
CA SER A 178 -8.17 11.21 10.28
C SER A 178 -7.85 11.39 8.80
N GLU A 179 -6.98 10.55 8.27
CA GLU A 179 -6.50 10.65 6.89
C GLU A 179 -6.58 9.30 6.17
N PHE A 180 -6.80 9.34 4.86
CA PHE A 180 -6.71 8.19 3.97
C PHE A 180 -5.53 8.33 3.01
N LEU A 181 -4.70 7.29 2.95
CA LEU A 181 -3.59 7.18 2.01
C LEU A 181 -4.01 6.28 0.84
N ILE A 182 -4.16 6.87 -0.34
CA ILE A 182 -4.64 6.22 -1.56
C ILE A 182 -3.43 5.80 -2.40
N LEU A 183 -3.32 4.52 -2.71
CA LEU A 183 -2.14 3.90 -3.29
C LEU A 183 -2.48 3.01 -4.48
N PRO A 184 -1.86 3.22 -5.66
CA PRO A 184 -1.87 2.24 -6.74
C PRO A 184 -1.05 1.01 -6.36
N GLY A 185 -1.61 -0.19 -6.52
CA GLY A 185 -0.96 -1.46 -6.15
C GLY A 185 -0.03 -2.04 -7.22
N HIS A 186 0.17 -1.32 -8.33
CA HIS A 186 1.01 -1.73 -9.46
C HIS A 186 2.33 -0.94 -9.57
N HIS A 187 2.69 -0.18 -8.54
CA HIS A 187 3.92 0.60 -8.51
C HIS A 187 5.04 -0.12 -7.76
N LEU A 188 6.27 0.03 -8.25
CA LEU A 188 7.47 -0.46 -7.60
C LEU A 188 8.30 0.72 -7.09
N TYR A 189 8.34 0.91 -5.78
CA TYR A 189 9.09 1.99 -5.10
C TYR A 189 9.25 1.70 -3.62
N LYS A 190 10.15 2.42 -2.98
CA LYS A 190 10.31 2.46 -1.51
C LYS A 190 10.09 3.88 -1.03
N MET A 191 9.09 4.07 -0.19
CA MET A 191 8.76 5.37 0.38
C MET A 191 8.44 5.24 1.87
N ASP A 192 9.01 6.12 2.66
CA ASP A 192 8.61 6.33 4.05
C ASP A 192 7.41 7.28 4.08
N TYR A 193 6.24 6.72 4.30
CA TYR A 193 4.99 7.52 4.35
C TYR A 193 4.90 8.40 5.59
N GLN A 194 5.70 8.19 6.64
CA GLN A 194 5.72 9.11 7.78
C GLN A 194 6.10 10.51 7.35
N LYS A 195 7.10 10.65 6.45
CA LYS A 195 7.53 11.94 5.91
C LYS A 195 6.43 12.62 5.07
N LEU A 196 5.67 11.83 4.31
CA LEU A 196 4.52 12.33 3.56
C LEU A 196 3.41 12.85 4.50
N ILE A 197 3.12 12.10 5.58
CA ILE A 197 2.12 12.47 6.60
C ILE A 197 2.56 13.74 7.35
N GLU A 198 3.83 13.83 7.74
CA GLU A 198 4.39 15.02 8.38
C GLU A 198 4.28 16.25 7.48
N ALA A 199 4.61 16.12 6.19
CA ALA A 199 4.49 17.22 5.22
C ALA A 199 3.02 17.65 5.04
N HIS A 200 2.08 16.71 4.98
CA HIS A 200 0.65 16.99 4.88
C HIS A 200 0.14 17.78 6.08
N ARG A 201 0.47 17.32 7.29
CA ARG A 201 0.01 17.93 8.55
C ARG A 201 0.67 19.29 8.79
N SER A 202 1.97 19.42 8.50
CA SER A 202 2.68 20.69 8.67
C SER A 202 2.18 21.77 7.71
N SER A 203 1.83 21.40 6.50
CA SER A 203 1.23 22.30 5.53
C SER A 203 -0.24 22.58 5.77
N GLN A 204 -0.92 21.83 6.65
CA GLN A 204 -2.38 21.86 6.84
C GLN A 204 -3.11 21.75 5.49
N ALA A 205 -2.68 20.82 4.64
CA ALA A 205 -3.28 20.59 3.35
C ALA A 205 -4.59 19.78 3.47
N ASP A 206 -5.50 20.00 2.54
CA ASP A 206 -6.68 19.14 2.38
C ASP A 206 -6.32 17.84 1.68
N ILE A 207 -5.42 17.95 0.70
CA ILE A 207 -4.91 16.85 -0.11
C ILE A 207 -3.39 17.02 -0.30
N THR A 208 -2.64 15.95 -0.19
CA THR A 208 -1.21 15.94 -0.57
C THR A 208 -0.98 14.90 -1.65
N ILE A 209 -0.29 15.30 -2.72
CA ILE A 209 0.04 14.45 -3.87
C ILE A 209 1.53 14.14 -3.82
N ALA A 210 1.90 12.86 -3.79
CA ALA A 210 3.30 12.50 -4.00
C ALA A 210 3.68 12.69 -5.47
N ALA A 211 4.82 13.32 -5.70
CA ALA A 211 5.27 13.70 -7.03
C ALA A 211 6.77 13.51 -7.20
N LEU A 212 7.19 13.26 -8.43
CA LEU A 212 8.59 13.14 -8.85
C LEU A 212 9.02 14.36 -9.64
N ASP A 213 10.27 14.74 -9.49
CA ASP A 213 10.88 15.68 -10.43
C ASP A 213 10.91 15.03 -11.82
N TYR A 214 10.50 15.80 -12.83
CA TYR A 214 10.32 15.31 -14.19
C TYR A 214 11.65 14.88 -14.82
N ILE A 215 11.85 13.57 -15.01
CA ILE A 215 13.06 12.99 -15.63
C ILE A 215 12.75 12.21 -16.92
N LYS A 216 11.57 11.62 -17.04
CA LYS A 216 11.09 10.90 -18.23
C LYS A 216 9.73 11.46 -18.68
N GLU A 217 9.34 11.22 -19.94
CA GLU A 217 7.97 11.54 -20.33
C GLU A 217 6.98 10.82 -19.41
N PRO A 218 6.15 11.55 -18.65
CA PRO A 218 5.22 10.92 -17.71
C PRO A 218 4.20 10.12 -18.47
N ASP A 219 3.81 9.00 -17.90
CA ASP A 219 2.64 8.26 -18.37
C ASP A 219 1.43 9.20 -18.37
N PRO A 220 0.69 9.31 -19.47
CA PRO A 220 -0.42 10.28 -19.61
C PRO A 220 -1.45 10.23 -18.46
N GLY A 221 -1.62 9.07 -17.78
CA GLY A 221 -2.64 8.89 -16.75
C GLY A 221 -2.38 9.59 -15.41
N PHE A 222 -1.14 10.00 -15.09
CA PHE A 222 -0.84 10.55 -13.75
C PHE A 222 -0.89 12.08 -13.65
N GLY A 223 -0.75 12.79 -14.75
CA GLY A 223 -0.77 14.24 -14.79
C GLY A 223 0.53 14.92 -14.36
N LEU A 224 0.65 16.18 -14.78
CA LEU A 224 1.74 17.07 -14.45
C LEU A 224 1.24 18.17 -13.51
N LEU A 225 2.04 18.48 -12.50
CA LEU A 225 1.77 19.53 -11.52
C LEU A 225 2.68 20.73 -11.78
N LYS A 226 2.12 21.92 -11.77
CA LYS A 226 2.88 23.14 -11.55
C LYS A 226 2.68 23.57 -10.11
N VAL A 227 3.76 23.81 -9.42
CA VAL A 227 3.75 24.18 -8.00
C VAL A 227 4.37 25.54 -7.78
N ASN A 228 3.97 26.21 -6.70
CA ASN A 228 4.60 27.44 -6.24
C ASN A 228 5.87 27.15 -5.40
N SER A 229 6.50 28.18 -4.86
CA SER A 229 7.68 28.08 -3.98
C SER A 229 7.43 27.27 -2.70
N GLU A 230 6.19 27.19 -2.24
CA GLU A 230 5.77 26.44 -1.06
C GLU A 230 5.29 25.00 -1.39
N ASN A 231 5.48 24.54 -2.63
CA ASN A 231 4.98 23.29 -3.17
C ASN A 231 3.43 23.16 -3.17
N GLU A 232 2.68 24.25 -3.08
CA GLU A 232 1.23 24.21 -3.30
C GLU A 232 0.94 24.11 -4.79
N VAL A 233 -0.03 23.28 -5.17
CA VAL A 233 -0.37 23.01 -6.57
C VAL A 233 -1.12 24.19 -7.17
N ALA A 234 -0.51 24.82 -8.16
CA ALA A 234 -1.07 25.95 -8.90
C ALA A 234 -1.88 25.52 -10.12
N GLU A 235 -1.40 24.50 -10.82
CA GLU A 235 -2.01 24.00 -12.04
C GLU A 235 -1.82 22.49 -12.15
N PHE A 236 -2.87 21.79 -12.54
CA PHE A 236 -2.86 20.35 -12.81
C PHE A 236 -3.12 20.13 -14.30
N ILE A 237 -2.24 19.39 -14.97
CA ILE A 237 -2.28 19.17 -16.40
C ILE A 237 -2.41 17.68 -16.65
N LEU A 238 -3.53 17.28 -17.23
CA LEU A 238 -3.79 15.90 -17.64
C LEU A 238 -3.62 15.74 -19.14
N ARG A 239 -3.01 14.64 -19.54
CA ARG A 239 -3.04 14.16 -20.93
C ARG A 239 -3.98 12.98 -21.01
N SER A 240 -4.78 12.91 -22.08
CA SER A 240 -5.64 11.77 -22.31
C SER A 240 -4.82 10.53 -22.63
N GLU A 241 -5.09 9.41 -22.00
CA GLU A 241 -4.46 8.12 -22.34
C GLU A 241 -4.86 7.66 -23.76
N LYS A 242 -6.09 7.98 -24.18
CA LYS A 242 -6.61 7.60 -25.51
C LYS A 242 -6.03 8.45 -26.66
N ASP A 243 -5.81 9.73 -26.42
CA ASP A 243 -5.17 10.65 -27.36
C ASP A 243 -4.25 11.62 -26.61
N PRO A 244 -2.92 11.38 -26.59
CA PRO A 244 -1.96 12.23 -25.88
C PRO A 244 -1.92 13.69 -26.36
N ARG A 245 -2.55 14.00 -27.51
CA ARG A 245 -2.69 15.38 -27.99
C ARG A 245 -3.78 16.16 -27.27
N ILE A 246 -4.71 15.46 -26.62
CA ILE A 246 -5.74 16.08 -25.78
C ILE A 246 -5.14 16.37 -24.41
N VAL A 247 -4.97 17.65 -24.13
CA VAL A 247 -4.42 18.15 -22.87
C VAL A 247 -5.49 18.95 -22.16
N THR A 248 -5.82 18.54 -20.93
CA THR A 248 -6.72 19.27 -20.04
C THR A 248 -5.89 19.93 -18.95
N SER A 249 -6.01 21.24 -18.82
CA SER A 249 -5.31 22.00 -17.76
C SER A 249 -6.34 22.62 -16.83
N VAL A 250 -6.16 22.39 -15.53
CA VAL A 250 -7.00 22.94 -14.47
C VAL A 250 -6.14 23.75 -13.53
N LYS A 251 -6.51 25.04 -13.34
CA LYS A 251 -5.80 25.97 -12.49
C LYS A 251 -6.51 26.12 -11.14
N SER A 252 -5.72 26.33 -10.11
CA SER A 252 -6.25 26.64 -8.78
C SER A 252 -7.00 27.96 -8.80
N SER A 253 -8.15 28.01 -8.17
CA SER A 253 -8.91 29.25 -7.95
C SER A 253 -8.29 30.15 -6.87
N ARG A 254 -7.34 29.64 -6.09
CA ARG A 254 -6.57 30.42 -5.11
C ARG A 254 -5.57 31.33 -5.82
N LYS A 255 -5.44 32.55 -5.37
CA LYS A 255 -4.41 33.48 -5.87
C LYS A 255 -3.04 33.02 -5.36
N LEU A 256 -2.30 32.33 -6.19
CA LEU A 256 -0.92 31.91 -5.93
C LEU A 256 0.02 32.98 -6.46
N ILE A 257 0.84 33.53 -5.60
CA ILE A 257 1.61 34.78 -5.87
C ILE A 257 2.89 34.50 -6.63
N ASP A 258 3.40 33.26 -6.63
CA ASP A 258 4.70 32.97 -7.25
C ASP A 258 4.66 31.63 -8.01
N TYR A 259 4.75 31.69 -9.33
CA TYR A 259 4.83 30.51 -10.17
C TYR A 259 6.28 30.15 -10.42
N ALA A 260 6.84 29.25 -9.61
CA ALA A 260 8.03 28.55 -10.04
C ALA A 260 7.66 27.68 -11.27
N ASN A 261 8.40 27.78 -12.36
CA ASN A 261 8.19 26.98 -13.58
C ASN A 261 8.54 25.48 -13.38
N CYS A 262 8.42 24.97 -12.16
CA CYS A 262 8.71 23.59 -11.84
C CYS A 262 7.54 22.72 -12.22
N LYS A 263 7.71 21.96 -13.29
CA LYS A 263 6.81 20.88 -13.66
C LYS A 263 7.29 19.61 -12.98
N ILE A 264 6.43 19.01 -12.16
CA ILE A 264 6.67 17.74 -11.49
C ILE A 264 5.59 16.74 -11.92
N SER A 265 5.91 15.46 -11.94
CA SER A 265 4.96 14.40 -12.31
C SER A 265 4.29 13.84 -11.07
N SER A 266 2.97 13.71 -11.10
CA SER A 266 2.23 13.00 -10.06
C SER A 266 2.56 11.50 -10.09
N MET A 267 2.64 10.88 -8.93
CA MET A 267 2.81 9.43 -8.78
C MET A 267 1.48 8.68 -8.63
N GLY A 268 0.34 9.37 -8.66
CA GLY A 268 -0.95 8.75 -8.36
C GLY A 268 -1.14 8.34 -6.90
N ILE A 269 -0.29 8.81 -6.01
CA ILE A 269 -0.33 8.56 -4.56
C ILE A 269 -0.88 9.81 -3.88
N TYR A 270 -1.96 9.64 -3.12
CA TYR A 270 -2.67 10.76 -2.50
C TYR A 270 -2.87 10.52 -1.01
N LEU A 271 -2.60 11.55 -0.20
CA LEU A 271 -2.99 11.59 1.21
C LEU A 271 -4.10 12.63 1.35
N VAL A 272 -5.24 12.22 1.88
CA VAL A 272 -6.46 13.03 1.89
C VAL A 272 -7.09 13.02 3.28
N ASN A 273 -7.50 14.17 3.78
CA ASN A 273 -8.28 14.28 5.01
C ASN A 273 -9.62 13.53 4.86
N ARG A 274 -10.00 12.72 5.85
CA ARG A 274 -11.25 11.94 5.82
C ARG A 274 -12.47 12.79 5.46
N GLN A 275 -12.66 13.91 6.14
CA GLN A 275 -13.82 14.79 5.92
C GLN A 275 -13.84 15.38 4.50
N VAL A 276 -12.64 15.67 3.97
CA VAL A 276 -12.50 16.18 2.60
C VAL A 276 -12.84 15.08 1.61
N MET A 277 -12.34 13.85 1.81
CA MET A 277 -12.64 12.72 0.94
C MET A 277 -14.13 12.41 0.86
N THR A 278 -14.81 12.32 2.02
CA THR A 278 -16.26 12.07 2.06
C THR A 278 -17.02 13.17 1.32
N LYS A 279 -16.71 14.46 1.58
CA LYS A 279 -17.35 15.59 0.87
C LYS A 279 -17.10 15.55 -0.64
N LEU A 280 -15.88 15.23 -1.06
CA LEU A 280 -15.52 15.14 -2.48
C LEU A 280 -16.34 14.04 -3.18
N LEU A 281 -16.42 12.86 -2.58
CA LEU A 281 -17.05 11.70 -3.20
C LEU A 281 -18.57 11.73 -3.15
N GLU A 282 -19.18 12.31 -2.11
CA GLU A 282 -20.63 12.31 -1.95
C GLU A 282 -21.29 13.60 -2.41
N THR A 283 -20.64 14.75 -2.17
CA THR A 283 -21.29 16.06 -2.38
C THR A 283 -20.78 16.75 -3.65
N TYR A 284 -19.46 16.87 -3.82
CA TYR A 284 -18.91 17.65 -4.94
C TYR A 284 -18.87 16.86 -6.25
N PHE A 285 -18.45 15.58 -6.18
CA PHE A 285 -18.24 14.74 -7.36
C PHE A 285 -18.92 13.36 -7.23
N PRO A 286 -20.25 13.30 -6.99
CA PRO A 286 -20.96 12.05 -6.75
C PRO A 286 -20.99 11.11 -7.95
N LYS A 287 -20.66 11.60 -9.15
CA LYS A 287 -20.68 10.84 -10.41
C LYS A 287 -19.27 10.61 -10.97
N ALA A 288 -18.22 11.13 -10.32
CA ALA A 288 -16.87 10.93 -10.79
C ALA A 288 -16.47 9.45 -10.68
N ASN A 289 -15.80 8.95 -11.69
CA ASN A 289 -15.31 7.58 -11.74
C ASN A 289 -13.86 7.48 -11.31
N ASP A 290 -13.01 8.39 -11.76
CA ASP A 290 -11.58 8.37 -11.44
C ASP A 290 -11.20 9.46 -10.43
N PHE A 291 -10.44 9.06 -9.39
CA PHE A 291 -10.04 9.99 -8.35
C PHE A 291 -8.95 10.96 -8.83
N GLY A 292 -7.95 10.43 -9.53
CA GLY A 292 -6.83 11.22 -10.02
C GLY A 292 -7.20 12.14 -11.18
N ALA A 293 -7.99 11.63 -12.13
CA ALA A 293 -8.32 12.36 -13.35
C ALA A 293 -9.52 13.32 -13.20
N GLU A 294 -10.45 13.05 -12.28
CA GLU A 294 -11.67 13.83 -12.14
C GLU A 294 -11.76 14.56 -10.79
N VAL A 295 -11.54 13.85 -9.67
CA VAL A 295 -11.77 14.41 -8.33
C VAL A 295 -10.62 15.36 -7.94
N ILE A 296 -9.36 15.02 -8.17
CA ILE A 296 -8.22 15.88 -7.82
C ILE A 296 -8.25 17.21 -8.58
N PRO A 297 -8.40 17.25 -9.93
CA PRO A 297 -8.55 18.52 -10.65
C PRO A 297 -9.74 19.33 -10.16
N GLY A 298 -10.85 18.66 -9.88
CA GLY A 298 -12.04 19.30 -9.32
C GLY A 298 -11.81 19.93 -7.95
N ALA A 299 -11.08 19.27 -7.06
CA ALA A 299 -10.70 19.80 -5.75
C ALA A 299 -9.81 21.05 -5.89
N ILE A 300 -8.83 21.02 -6.81
CA ILE A 300 -7.96 22.17 -7.13
C ILE A 300 -8.79 23.36 -7.62
N SER A 301 -9.72 23.12 -8.56
CA SER A 301 -10.58 24.17 -9.10
C SER A 301 -11.54 24.74 -8.06
N SER A 302 -11.97 23.94 -7.09
CA SER A 302 -12.83 24.36 -5.97
C SER A 302 -12.09 25.17 -4.90
N GLY A 303 -10.78 25.37 -5.04
CA GLY A 303 -9.97 26.14 -4.10
C GLY A 303 -9.55 25.41 -2.84
N MET A 304 -9.58 24.10 -2.85
CA MET A 304 -9.00 23.30 -1.76
C MET A 304 -7.48 23.43 -1.74
N LYS A 305 -6.88 23.28 -0.57
CA LYS A 305 -5.42 23.36 -0.41
C LYS A 305 -4.78 22.05 -0.81
N VAL A 306 -4.22 21.98 -2.01
CA VAL A 306 -3.54 20.81 -2.53
C VAL A 306 -2.04 21.04 -2.51
N GLN A 307 -1.30 20.17 -1.80
CA GLN A 307 0.14 20.24 -1.62
C GLN A 307 0.83 19.14 -2.43
N ALA A 308 2.00 19.42 -2.99
CA ALA A 308 2.86 18.43 -3.60
C ALA A 308 3.98 18.02 -2.65
N TYR A 309 4.15 16.72 -2.43
CA TYR A 309 5.27 16.13 -1.72
C TYR A 309 6.28 15.58 -2.74
N ARG A 310 7.47 16.17 -2.80
CA ARG A 310 8.52 15.72 -3.72
C ARG A 310 9.20 14.48 -3.18
N PHE A 311 9.04 13.39 -3.93
CA PHE A 311 9.72 12.12 -3.65
C PHE A 311 11.04 12.07 -4.42
N ASN A 312 12.11 11.69 -3.72
CA ASN A 312 13.42 11.49 -4.32
C ASN A 312 13.86 10.04 -4.08
N GLY A 313 13.56 9.17 -5.02
CA GLY A 313 13.89 7.75 -4.96
C GLY A 313 13.49 7.03 -6.23
N TYR A 314 13.81 5.74 -6.29
CA TYR A 314 13.37 4.89 -7.39
C TYR A 314 11.86 4.72 -7.36
N TRP A 315 11.22 4.92 -8.49
CA TRP A 315 9.81 4.66 -8.72
C TRP A 315 9.60 4.22 -10.18
N GLU A 316 8.78 3.19 -10.35
CA GLU A 316 8.39 2.69 -11.67
C GLU A 316 6.91 2.29 -11.64
N ASP A 317 6.19 2.66 -12.71
CA ASP A 317 4.84 2.19 -12.97
C ASP A 317 4.89 0.89 -13.76
N MET A 318 4.44 -0.20 -13.13
CA MET A 318 4.56 -1.55 -13.65
C MET A 318 3.47 -1.95 -14.66
N ARG A 319 2.64 -1.02 -15.14
CA ARG A 319 1.51 -1.32 -16.04
C ARG A 319 1.89 -1.69 -17.47
N SER A 320 3.14 -1.62 -17.88
CA SER A 320 3.57 -2.01 -19.23
C SER A 320 4.59 -3.14 -19.20
N ILE A 321 4.61 -3.96 -20.26
CA ILE A 321 5.60 -5.04 -20.43
C ILE A 321 7.03 -4.48 -20.44
N SER A 322 7.24 -3.32 -21.06
CA SER A 322 8.55 -2.67 -21.09
C SER A 322 9.02 -2.27 -19.69
N ALA A 323 8.17 -1.55 -18.96
CA ALA A 323 8.48 -1.14 -17.57
C ALA A 323 8.69 -2.36 -16.66
N PHE A 324 7.86 -3.39 -16.80
CA PHE A 324 8.02 -4.64 -16.07
C PHE A 324 9.38 -5.32 -16.37
N TYR A 325 9.78 -5.39 -17.64
CA TYR A 325 11.07 -5.94 -18.03
C TYR A 325 12.23 -5.10 -17.50
N GLU A 326 12.18 -3.78 -17.70
CA GLU A 326 13.22 -2.85 -17.23
C GLU A 326 13.39 -2.92 -15.72
N ALA A 327 12.30 -2.93 -14.95
CA ALA A 327 12.35 -3.07 -13.49
C ALA A 327 13.00 -4.39 -13.04
N ASN A 328 12.67 -5.51 -13.69
CA ASN A 328 13.33 -6.80 -13.39
C ASN A 328 14.83 -6.76 -13.74
N MET A 329 15.20 -6.09 -14.84
CA MET A 329 16.63 -5.95 -15.22
C MET A 329 17.37 -4.98 -14.29
N GLU A 330 16.72 -3.93 -13.80
CA GLU A 330 17.33 -3.03 -12.81
C GLU A 330 17.58 -3.73 -11.46
N CYS A 331 16.71 -4.67 -11.07
CA CYS A 331 16.87 -5.42 -9.81
C CYS A 331 18.13 -6.30 -9.78
N ILE A 332 18.65 -6.73 -10.94
CA ILE A 332 19.86 -7.58 -11.02
C ILE A 332 21.13 -6.75 -11.17
N LYS A 333 21.02 -5.46 -11.50
CA LYS A 333 22.19 -4.59 -11.59
C LYS A 333 22.69 -4.22 -10.19
N ARG A 334 24.00 -4.19 -10.00
CA ARG A 334 24.64 -3.75 -8.76
C ARG A 334 24.60 -2.22 -8.55
N SER A 335 23.74 -1.50 -9.26
CA SER A 335 23.62 -0.05 -9.10
C SER A 335 22.82 0.29 -7.85
N ASN A 336 23.27 1.27 -7.09
CA ASN A 336 22.53 1.81 -5.95
C ASN A 336 21.27 2.58 -6.38
N MET A 337 20.99 2.65 -7.67
CA MET A 337 19.89 3.42 -8.27
C MET A 337 18.64 2.58 -8.52
N GLY A 338 18.73 1.25 -8.48
CA GLY A 338 17.61 0.34 -8.71
C GLY A 338 16.85 -0.02 -7.44
N TYR A 339 15.74 -0.74 -7.60
CA TYR A 339 14.97 -1.25 -6.47
C TYR A 339 15.70 -2.40 -5.78
N ASN A 340 16.03 -2.23 -4.49
CA ASN A 340 16.69 -3.27 -3.70
C ASN A 340 15.65 -4.12 -2.94
N PHE A 341 15.52 -5.41 -3.32
CA PHE A 341 14.64 -6.37 -2.66
C PHE A 341 15.19 -6.91 -1.33
N CYS A 342 16.50 -6.81 -1.10
CA CYS A 342 17.19 -7.36 0.07
C CYS A 342 17.55 -6.30 1.10
N ASP A 343 16.82 -5.20 1.17
CA ASP A 343 17.05 -4.14 2.13
C ASP A 343 16.62 -4.58 3.53
N ARG A 344 17.53 -4.47 4.50
CA ARG A 344 17.29 -4.86 5.89
C ARG A 344 16.58 -3.78 6.70
N GLU A 345 16.75 -2.52 6.33
CA GLU A 345 16.14 -1.38 7.03
C GLU A 345 14.68 -1.21 6.62
N SER A 346 14.35 -1.56 5.37
CA SER A 346 13.00 -1.52 4.82
C SER A 346 12.66 -2.85 4.14
N PRO A 347 12.38 -3.91 4.92
CA PRO A 347 12.16 -5.25 4.38
C PRO A 347 10.87 -5.33 3.57
N LEU A 348 10.87 -6.19 2.55
CA LEU A 348 9.66 -6.56 1.84
C LEU A 348 9.00 -7.74 2.52
N TYR A 349 7.72 -7.55 2.84
CA TYR A 349 6.87 -8.61 3.36
C TYR A 349 6.12 -9.29 2.22
N THR A 350 6.08 -10.62 2.26
CA THR A 350 5.36 -11.46 1.30
C THR A 350 4.92 -12.76 1.95
N MET A 351 4.17 -13.58 1.23
CA MET A 351 3.76 -14.88 1.71
C MET A 351 4.98 -15.81 1.89
N ARG A 352 5.17 -16.31 3.10
CA ARG A 352 6.25 -17.26 3.41
C ARG A 352 6.09 -18.52 2.58
N ARG A 353 7.21 -18.98 2.02
CA ARG A 353 7.31 -20.24 1.30
C ARG A 353 8.18 -21.18 2.11
N TYR A 354 7.70 -22.41 2.31
CA TYR A 354 8.46 -23.46 2.98
C TYR A 354 9.12 -24.33 1.93
N LEU A 355 10.07 -23.75 1.21
CA LEU A 355 10.86 -24.44 0.19
C LEU A 355 12.22 -24.86 0.77
N PRO A 356 12.85 -25.94 0.23
CA PRO A 356 14.20 -26.30 0.65
C PRO A 356 15.19 -25.18 0.27
N PRO A 357 16.34 -25.10 0.95
CA PRO A 357 17.38 -24.12 0.58
C PRO A 357 17.82 -24.32 -0.87
N THR A 358 18.06 -23.19 -1.55
CA THR A 358 18.63 -23.20 -2.90
C THR A 358 20.01 -23.87 -2.89
N THR A 359 20.23 -24.82 -3.78
CA THR A 359 21.48 -25.55 -3.93
C THR A 359 22.18 -25.14 -5.23
N ILE A 360 23.42 -24.70 -5.11
CA ILE A 360 24.26 -24.30 -6.24
C ILE A 360 25.44 -25.26 -6.26
N ARG A 361 25.70 -25.93 -7.40
CA ARG A 361 26.81 -26.87 -7.59
C ARG A 361 27.55 -26.55 -8.86
N ASP A 362 28.85 -26.32 -8.73
CA ASP A 362 29.79 -26.08 -9.85
C ASP A 362 29.26 -25.06 -10.88
N ALA A 363 28.65 -23.97 -10.39
CA ALA A 363 28.08 -22.94 -11.26
C ALA A 363 28.57 -21.56 -10.84
N ASP A 364 29.04 -20.79 -11.80
CA ASP A 364 29.35 -19.39 -11.65
C ASP A 364 28.07 -18.58 -11.95
N ILE A 365 27.63 -17.79 -10.99
CA ILE A 365 26.40 -17.00 -11.09
C ILE A 365 26.74 -15.54 -10.84
N THR A 366 26.41 -14.71 -11.82
CA THR A 366 26.58 -13.26 -11.75
C THR A 366 25.26 -12.57 -12.08
N ASP A 367 25.02 -11.40 -11.48
CA ASP A 367 23.91 -10.50 -11.77
C ASP A 367 22.55 -11.22 -11.91
N SER A 368 22.19 -11.99 -10.89
CA SER A 368 21.01 -12.87 -10.92
C SER A 368 20.23 -12.81 -9.64
N VAL A 369 18.90 -12.88 -9.74
CA VAL A 369 17.98 -13.08 -8.62
C VAL A 369 17.48 -14.52 -8.67
N ILE A 370 17.74 -15.28 -7.60
CA ILE A 370 17.41 -16.70 -7.51
C ILE A 370 16.36 -16.89 -6.44
N GLY A 371 15.25 -17.55 -6.80
CA GLY A 371 14.20 -17.90 -5.86
C GLY A 371 14.59 -19.03 -4.92
N ASP A 372 13.85 -19.17 -3.82
CA ASP A 372 14.03 -20.27 -2.87
C ASP A 372 13.73 -21.63 -3.51
N GLY A 373 14.43 -22.67 -3.07
CA GLY A 373 14.21 -24.05 -3.52
C GLY A 373 14.76 -24.38 -4.90
N CYS A 374 15.58 -23.52 -5.50
CA CYS A 374 16.20 -23.76 -6.79
C CYS A 374 17.38 -24.76 -6.68
N ILE A 375 17.56 -25.56 -7.72
CA ILE A 375 18.74 -26.43 -7.86
C ILE A 375 19.45 -26.02 -9.13
N ILE A 376 20.64 -25.43 -8.98
CA ILE A 376 21.47 -24.95 -10.09
C ILE A 376 22.72 -25.82 -10.16
N ASN A 377 22.85 -26.56 -11.26
CA ASN A 377 24.01 -27.41 -11.52
C ASN A 377 24.62 -26.98 -12.86
N ASN A 378 25.91 -26.74 -12.88
CA ASN A 378 26.66 -26.62 -14.12
C ASN A 378 26.86 -28.06 -14.69
N ARG A 379 25.92 -28.50 -15.51
CA ARG A 379 26.23 -29.61 -16.44
C ARG A 379 26.99 -28.99 -17.58
N GLY A 380 28.29 -28.83 -17.42
CA GLY A 380 29.18 -28.48 -18.53
C GLY A 380 28.78 -29.29 -19.76
N ALA A 381 28.48 -28.60 -20.84
CA ALA A 381 28.48 -29.25 -22.16
C ALA A 381 29.84 -29.88 -22.32
N ARG A 382 29.98 -31.19 -22.07
CA ARG A 382 31.09 -31.95 -22.57
C ARG A 382 30.97 -31.84 -24.07
N SER A 383 31.74 -30.93 -24.66
CA SER A 383 32.06 -30.97 -26.07
C SER A 383 32.53 -32.38 -26.33
N LYS A 384 31.73 -33.14 -27.08
CA LYS A 384 32.22 -34.36 -27.73
C LYS A 384 33.21 -33.89 -28.76
N GLU A 385 34.46 -33.74 -28.38
CA GLU A 385 35.56 -33.90 -29.30
C GLU A 385 35.66 -35.41 -29.59
N GLN A 386 35.15 -35.78 -30.74
CA GLN A 386 35.57 -36.94 -31.51
C GLN A 386 35.78 -36.51 -32.92
#